data_0d1b54ac172b7c87e048b878bfb2bebb
#
_entry.id   0d1b54ac172b7c87e048b878bfb2bebb
#
_cell.length_a   1.000
_cell.length_b   1.000
_cell.length_c   1.000
_cell.angle_alpha   90.00
_cell.angle_beta   90.00
_cell.angle_gamma   90.00
#
_symmetry.space_group_name_H-M   'P 1'
#
loop_
_entity.id
_entity.type
_entity.pdbx_description
1 polymer ?
#
loop_
_entity_poly.entity_id
_entity_poly.type
_entity_poly.pdbx_seq_one_letter_code
_entity_poly.pdbx_strand_id
1 'polypeptide(L)'
;MAELKDYRQELKERILELAMQEFSQRGLRDIKMDDMAHKLRISKRTLYEIYADKESLLLEGLQRHRQKMEQEMERFAQNEGRNVVDIVVKFFELQMEVESNVNPQFYADIRKCPRIMEFLENSKREHDDKASAFIGRGIKEGLFRGDVDYKMLTEISHYLLDSVLTHKLYEKYAMKDIMRNFPMILVRGICTDKGITLLDKALERHA
;
A
#
# COMPACT_ATOMS: atom_id res chain seq x y z
N MET A 1 -26.05 -20.37 16.76
CA MET A 1 -24.94 -20.61 15.78
C MET A 1 -24.59 -19.36 14.98
N ALA A 2 -25.55 -18.53 14.58
CA ALA A 2 -25.29 -17.25 13.89
C ALA A 2 -24.53 -16.26 14.79
N GLU A 3 -24.98 -16.03 16.01
CA GLU A 3 -24.35 -15.11 16.99
C GLU A 3 -22.89 -15.47 17.32
N LEU A 4 -22.56 -16.76 17.42
CA LEU A 4 -21.19 -17.21 17.65
C LEU A 4 -20.27 -17.00 16.45
N LYS A 5 -20.80 -17.10 15.22
CA LYS A 5 -20.06 -16.77 14.01
C LYS A 5 -19.82 -15.27 13.91
N ASP A 6 -20.81 -14.47 14.24
CA ASP A 6 -20.75 -13.01 14.22
C ASP A 6 -19.73 -12.50 15.25
N TYR A 7 -19.78 -12.97 16.49
CA TYR A 7 -18.80 -12.66 17.52
C TYR A 7 -17.36 -13.05 17.12
N ARG A 8 -17.18 -14.22 16.49
CA ARG A 8 -15.85 -14.67 16.06
C ARG A 8 -15.31 -13.80 14.94
N GLN A 9 -16.17 -13.37 14.04
CA GLN A 9 -15.79 -12.46 12.96
C GLN A 9 -15.42 -11.08 13.51
N GLU A 10 -16.23 -10.53 14.41
CA GLU A 10 -15.94 -9.25 15.07
C GLU A 10 -14.63 -9.30 15.87
N LEU A 11 -14.39 -10.39 16.59
CA LEU A 11 -13.13 -10.59 17.31
C LEU A 11 -11.94 -10.66 16.34
N LYS A 12 -12.10 -11.33 15.22
CA LYS A 12 -11.07 -11.43 14.17
C LYS A 12 -10.72 -10.05 13.62
N GLU A 13 -11.71 -9.19 13.35
CA GLU A 13 -11.50 -7.81 12.92
C GLU A 13 -10.70 -7.01 13.96
N ARG A 14 -11.10 -7.07 15.22
CA ARG A 14 -10.42 -6.37 16.32
C ARG A 14 -8.96 -6.81 16.50
N ILE A 15 -8.70 -8.12 16.38
CA ILE A 15 -7.34 -8.67 16.45
C ILE A 15 -6.50 -8.09 15.31
N LEU A 16 -7.04 -8.10 14.09
CA LEU A 16 -6.34 -7.66 12.90
C LEU A 16 -6.02 -6.16 12.95
N GLU A 17 -7.00 -5.35 13.35
CA GLU A 17 -6.85 -3.90 13.48
C GLU A 17 -5.77 -3.54 14.51
N LEU A 18 -5.83 -4.11 15.71
CA LEU A 18 -4.79 -3.90 16.71
C LEU A 18 -3.42 -4.35 16.22
N ALA A 19 -3.34 -5.54 15.60
CA ALA A 19 -2.07 -6.08 15.13
C ALA A 19 -1.44 -5.19 14.06
N MET A 20 -2.20 -4.73 13.08
CA MET A 20 -1.69 -3.85 12.03
C MET A 20 -1.23 -2.51 12.58
N GLN A 21 -1.95 -1.95 13.55
CA GLN A 21 -1.53 -0.75 14.26
C GLN A 21 -0.21 -0.95 15.02
N GLU A 22 -0.10 -2.02 15.80
CA GLU A 22 1.11 -2.32 16.58
C GLU A 22 2.31 -2.61 15.64
N PHE A 23 2.10 -3.41 14.59
CA PHE A 23 3.16 -3.73 13.63
C PHE A 23 3.68 -2.49 12.90
N SER A 24 2.78 -1.63 12.43
CA SER A 24 3.17 -0.41 11.73
C SER A 24 3.91 0.58 12.64
N GLN A 25 3.53 0.70 13.90
CA GLN A 25 4.13 1.66 14.83
C GLN A 25 5.43 1.18 15.47
N ARG A 26 5.59 -0.13 15.71
CA ARG A 26 6.70 -0.68 16.51
C ARG A 26 7.58 -1.67 15.77
N GLY A 27 7.21 -2.04 14.54
CA GLY A 27 7.84 -3.14 13.82
C GLY A 27 7.30 -4.51 14.25
N LEU A 28 7.65 -5.54 13.49
CA LEU A 28 7.14 -6.91 13.72
C LEU A 28 7.86 -7.62 14.86
N ARG A 29 9.13 -7.30 15.06
CA ARG A 29 10.03 -8.01 15.98
C ARG A 29 9.62 -7.86 17.43
N ASP A 30 9.27 -6.64 17.82
CA ASP A 30 9.02 -6.26 19.21
C ASP A 30 7.61 -6.62 19.69
N ILE A 31 6.75 -7.09 18.79
CA ILE A 31 5.38 -7.49 19.12
C ILE A 31 5.30 -8.99 19.37
N LYS A 32 4.73 -9.37 20.52
CA LYS A 32 4.43 -10.75 20.87
C LYS A 32 2.94 -11.00 20.77
N MET A 33 2.55 -12.20 20.31
CA MET A 33 1.15 -12.64 20.26
C MET A 33 0.49 -12.55 21.65
N ASP A 34 1.24 -12.88 22.69
CA ASP A 34 0.77 -12.83 24.08
C ASP A 34 0.40 -11.42 24.54
N ASP A 35 1.17 -10.40 24.13
CA ASP A 35 0.90 -9.02 24.47
C ASP A 35 -0.37 -8.50 23.75
N MET A 36 -0.61 -8.97 22.53
CA MET A 36 -1.84 -8.68 21.80
C MET A 36 -3.07 -9.32 22.48
N ALA A 37 -2.95 -10.57 22.89
CA ALA A 37 -4.04 -11.25 23.63
C ALA A 37 -4.40 -10.48 24.91
N HIS A 38 -3.39 -10.02 25.65
CA HIS A 38 -3.60 -9.23 26.86
C HIS A 38 -4.28 -7.88 26.57
N LYS A 39 -3.81 -7.15 25.55
CA LYS A 39 -4.43 -5.86 25.14
C LYS A 39 -5.90 -6.02 24.71
N LEU A 40 -6.22 -7.12 24.04
CA LEU A 40 -7.57 -7.45 23.60
C LEU A 40 -8.45 -8.04 24.70
N ARG A 41 -7.88 -8.34 25.87
CA ARG A 41 -8.54 -9.02 27.00
C ARG A 41 -9.14 -10.37 26.60
N ILE A 42 -8.41 -11.14 25.80
CA ILE A 42 -8.75 -12.49 25.38
C ILE A 42 -7.69 -13.49 25.88
N SER A 43 -8.04 -14.78 25.91
CA SER A 43 -7.05 -15.80 26.23
C SER A 43 -6.04 -15.97 25.09
N LYS A 44 -4.78 -16.32 25.42
CA LYS A 44 -3.77 -16.71 24.42
C LYS A 44 -4.31 -17.81 23.51
N ARG A 45 -4.98 -18.80 24.08
CA ARG A 45 -5.61 -19.90 23.34
C ARG A 45 -6.56 -19.37 22.26
N THR A 46 -7.45 -18.44 22.62
CA THR A 46 -8.40 -17.82 21.67
C THR A 46 -7.67 -17.14 20.52
N LEU A 47 -6.57 -16.40 20.81
CA LEU A 47 -5.80 -15.75 19.76
C LEU A 47 -5.15 -16.77 18.82
N TYR A 48 -4.50 -17.81 19.36
CA TYR A 48 -3.83 -18.85 18.57
C TYR A 48 -4.80 -19.78 17.82
N GLU A 49 -6.06 -19.91 18.26
CA GLU A 49 -7.13 -20.60 17.51
C GLU A 49 -7.58 -19.79 16.26
N ILE A 50 -7.36 -18.47 16.23
CA ILE A 50 -7.71 -17.61 15.10
C ILE A 50 -6.50 -17.39 14.18
N TYR A 51 -5.32 -17.14 14.75
CA TYR A 51 -4.08 -16.91 14.02
C TYR A 51 -2.94 -17.75 14.61
N ALA A 52 -2.40 -18.67 13.82
CA ALA A 52 -1.34 -19.57 14.25
C ALA A 52 -0.06 -18.83 14.67
N ASP A 53 0.24 -17.73 14.00
CA ASP A 53 1.45 -16.91 14.22
C ASP A 53 1.23 -15.47 13.76
N LYS A 54 2.18 -14.61 14.11
CA LYS A 54 2.10 -13.18 13.73
C LYS A 54 2.36 -12.93 12.25
N GLU A 55 3.03 -13.83 11.54
CA GLU A 55 3.24 -13.71 10.11
C GLU A 55 1.93 -13.94 9.33
N SER A 56 1.14 -14.94 9.75
CA SER A 56 -0.21 -15.19 9.21
C SER A 56 -1.15 -14.01 9.46
N LEU A 57 -1.06 -13.41 10.64
CA LEU A 57 -1.82 -12.23 11.01
C LEU A 57 -1.43 -11.01 10.17
N LEU A 58 -0.13 -10.78 9.99
CA LEU A 58 0.38 -9.71 9.11
C LEU A 58 -0.04 -9.93 7.66
N LEU A 59 0.08 -11.15 7.14
CA LEU A 59 -0.31 -11.48 5.77
C LEU A 59 -1.79 -11.14 5.51
N GLU A 60 -2.69 -11.55 6.39
CA GLU A 60 -4.11 -11.21 6.26
C GLU A 60 -4.33 -9.69 6.36
N GLY A 61 -3.61 -9.00 7.24
CA GLY A 61 -3.67 -7.55 7.37
C GLY A 61 -3.29 -6.83 6.07
N LEU A 62 -2.18 -7.24 5.46
CA LEU A 62 -1.73 -6.68 4.18
C LEU A 62 -2.70 -7.00 3.03
N GLN A 63 -3.26 -8.21 2.99
CA GLN A 63 -4.28 -8.60 2.01
C GLN A 63 -5.53 -7.73 2.11
N ARG A 64 -6.04 -7.51 3.33
CA ARG A 64 -7.22 -6.66 3.55
C ARG A 64 -6.94 -5.20 3.24
N HIS A 65 -5.77 -4.71 3.62
CA HIS A 65 -5.37 -3.35 3.29
C HIS A 65 -5.34 -3.13 1.78
N ARG A 66 -4.72 -4.07 1.05
CA ARG A 66 -4.72 -4.05 -0.41
C ARG A 66 -6.13 -4.07 -1.00
N GLN A 67 -6.97 -5.00 -0.55
CA GLN A 67 -8.35 -5.09 -1.03
C GLN A 67 -9.15 -3.81 -0.78
N LYS A 68 -9.00 -3.19 0.38
CA LYS A 68 -9.64 -1.92 0.71
C LYS A 68 -9.16 -0.79 -0.22
N MET A 69 -7.85 -0.72 -0.45
CA MET A 69 -7.24 0.24 -1.37
C MET A 69 -7.79 0.06 -2.80
N GLU A 70 -7.81 -1.17 -3.31
CA GLU A 70 -8.35 -1.48 -4.65
C GLU A 70 -9.81 -1.07 -4.78
N GLN A 71 -10.66 -1.43 -3.80
CA GLN A 71 -12.08 -1.05 -3.80
C GLN A 71 -12.28 0.46 -3.74
N GLU A 72 -11.46 1.19 -3.00
CA GLU A 72 -11.53 2.65 -2.93
C GLU A 72 -11.11 3.28 -4.26
N MET A 73 -10.04 2.80 -4.87
CA MET A 73 -9.57 3.23 -6.18
C MET A 73 -10.58 2.93 -7.29
N GLU A 74 -11.21 1.76 -7.27
CA GLU A 74 -12.25 1.41 -8.22
C GLU A 74 -13.48 2.33 -8.09
N ARG A 75 -13.95 2.55 -6.86
CA ARG A 75 -15.07 3.51 -6.61
C ARG A 75 -14.74 4.91 -7.09
N PHE A 76 -13.51 5.36 -6.82
CA PHE A 76 -13.06 6.67 -7.27
C PHE A 76 -12.98 6.77 -8.79
N ALA A 77 -12.44 5.73 -9.45
CA ALA A 77 -12.28 5.71 -10.92
C ALA A 77 -13.60 5.60 -11.68
N GLN A 78 -14.66 5.02 -11.07
CA GLN A 78 -16.00 4.90 -11.66
C GLN A 78 -16.81 6.20 -11.60
N ASN A 79 -16.43 7.18 -10.79
CA ASN A 79 -17.10 8.46 -10.74
C ASN A 79 -16.93 9.20 -12.06
N GLU A 80 -18.02 9.75 -12.59
CA GLU A 80 -18.05 10.51 -13.84
C GLU A 80 -17.03 11.66 -13.82
N GLY A 81 -16.37 11.88 -14.96
CA GLY A 81 -15.43 12.97 -15.16
C GLY A 81 -14.03 12.75 -14.57
N ARG A 82 -13.75 11.59 -13.98
CA ARG A 82 -12.40 11.29 -13.47
C ARG A 82 -11.47 10.89 -14.60
N ASN A 83 -10.42 11.68 -14.80
CA ASN A 83 -9.35 11.36 -15.72
C ASN A 83 -8.21 10.59 -15.03
N VAL A 84 -7.25 10.08 -15.80
CA VAL A 84 -6.13 9.29 -15.23
C VAL A 84 -5.28 10.08 -14.24
N VAL A 85 -5.17 11.40 -14.38
CA VAL A 85 -4.39 12.23 -13.45
C VAL A 85 -5.07 12.33 -12.09
N ASP A 86 -6.39 12.50 -12.04
CA ASP A 86 -7.15 12.49 -10.78
C ASP A 86 -6.99 11.13 -10.05
N ILE A 87 -6.97 10.03 -10.79
CA ILE A 87 -6.76 8.68 -10.24
C ILE A 87 -5.35 8.54 -9.65
N VAL A 88 -4.33 9.04 -10.35
CA VAL A 88 -2.94 9.05 -9.86
C VAL A 88 -2.83 9.86 -8.57
N VAL A 89 -3.38 11.07 -8.53
CA VAL A 89 -3.32 11.93 -7.34
C VAL A 89 -4.01 11.24 -6.16
N LYS A 90 -5.22 10.69 -6.36
CA LYS A 90 -5.92 9.94 -5.31
C LYS A 90 -5.13 8.74 -4.78
N PHE A 91 -4.47 8.00 -5.67
CA PHE A 91 -3.59 6.90 -5.25
C PHE A 91 -2.45 7.39 -4.35
N PHE A 92 -1.79 8.49 -4.72
CA PHE A 92 -0.72 9.07 -3.89
C PHE A 92 -1.22 9.56 -2.54
N GLU A 93 -2.39 10.18 -2.46
CA GLU A 93 -2.99 10.60 -1.19
C GLU A 93 -3.17 9.42 -0.23
N LEU A 94 -3.80 8.35 -0.72
CA LEU A 94 -4.03 7.15 0.07
C LEU A 94 -2.71 6.50 0.53
N GLN A 95 -1.70 6.48 -0.33
CA GLN A 95 -0.37 6.00 0.04
C GLN A 95 0.30 6.87 1.10
N MET A 96 0.23 8.20 0.95
CA MET A 96 0.83 9.13 1.92
C MET A 96 0.18 9.05 3.29
N GLU A 97 -1.13 8.84 3.36
CA GLU A 97 -1.86 8.65 4.62
C GLU A 97 -1.34 7.42 5.38
N VAL A 98 -1.11 6.31 4.68
CA VAL A 98 -0.55 5.08 5.26
C VAL A 98 0.88 5.28 5.71
N GLU A 99 1.75 5.78 4.82
CA GLU A 99 3.19 5.91 5.06
C GLU A 99 3.55 6.89 6.19
N SER A 100 2.69 7.87 6.46
CA SER A 100 2.94 8.86 7.52
C SER A 100 3.02 8.26 8.92
N ASN A 101 2.46 7.06 9.12
CA ASN A 101 2.33 6.40 10.42
C ASN A 101 3.16 5.12 10.56
N VAL A 102 3.95 4.78 9.54
CA VAL A 102 4.72 3.53 9.54
C VAL A 102 6.14 3.74 10.05
N ASN A 103 6.50 2.96 11.07
CA ASN A 103 7.88 2.91 11.57
C ASN A 103 8.78 2.25 10.51
N PRO A 104 9.93 2.85 10.16
CA PRO A 104 10.89 2.26 9.21
C PRO A 104 11.30 0.82 9.54
N GLN A 105 11.33 0.43 10.82
CA GLN A 105 11.64 -0.93 11.23
C GLN A 105 10.64 -1.96 10.69
N PHE A 106 9.37 -1.57 10.48
CA PHE A 106 8.36 -2.44 9.87
C PHE A 106 8.79 -2.95 8.49
N TYR A 107 9.33 -2.08 7.64
CA TYR A 107 9.82 -2.45 6.31
C TYR A 107 11.03 -3.41 6.39
N ALA A 108 11.94 -3.15 7.33
CA ALA A 108 13.10 -4.01 7.55
C ALA A 108 12.68 -5.41 8.03
N ASP A 109 11.63 -5.50 8.84
CA ASP A 109 11.12 -6.77 9.36
C ASP A 109 10.32 -7.56 8.32
N ILE A 110 9.48 -6.90 7.51
CA ILE A 110 8.72 -7.52 6.40
C ILE A 110 9.66 -8.27 5.45
N ARG A 111 10.79 -7.69 5.09
CA ARG A 111 11.76 -8.30 4.17
C ARG A 111 12.34 -9.64 4.66
N LYS A 112 12.24 -9.92 5.96
CA LYS A 112 12.71 -11.18 6.56
C LYS A 112 11.63 -12.27 6.59
N CYS A 113 10.41 -11.95 6.16
CA CYS A 113 9.27 -12.86 6.14
C CYS A 113 9.04 -13.38 4.72
N PRO A 114 9.48 -14.60 4.34
CA PRO A 114 9.40 -15.10 2.97
C PRO A 114 7.97 -15.11 2.42
N ARG A 115 6.98 -15.51 3.23
CA ARG A 115 5.57 -15.53 2.83
C ARG A 115 5.02 -14.15 2.49
N ILE A 116 5.47 -13.12 3.22
CA ILE A 116 5.07 -11.74 2.96
C ILE A 116 5.74 -11.25 1.66
N MET A 117 7.02 -11.56 1.47
CA MET A 117 7.72 -11.19 0.24
C MET A 117 7.10 -11.85 -0.99
N GLU A 118 6.73 -13.13 -0.91
CA GLU A 118 6.01 -13.83 -1.98
C GLU A 118 4.67 -13.15 -2.29
N PHE A 119 3.89 -12.79 -1.27
CA PHE A 119 2.65 -12.05 -1.44
C PHE A 119 2.87 -10.70 -2.14
N LEU A 120 3.89 -9.94 -1.74
CA LEU A 120 4.19 -8.63 -2.35
C LEU A 120 4.64 -8.78 -3.81
N GLU A 121 5.45 -9.78 -4.13
CA GLU A 121 5.87 -10.10 -5.50
C GLU A 121 4.68 -10.48 -6.40
N ASN A 122 3.80 -11.36 -5.93
CA ASN A 122 2.60 -11.74 -6.68
C ASN A 122 1.68 -10.53 -6.87
N SER A 123 1.58 -9.67 -5.86
CA SER A 123 0.80 -8.43 -5.93
C SER A 123 1.33 -7.47 -7.00
N LYS A 124 2.64 -7.35 -7.16
CA LYS A 124 3.25 -6.54 -8.22
C LYS A 124 2.83 -7.03 -9.61
N ARG A 125 2.93 -8.34 -9.86
CA ARG A 125 2.59 -8.94 -11.17
C ARG A 125 1.13 -8.67 -11.57
N GLU A 126 0.20 -8.82 -10.62
CA GLU A 126 -1.21 -8.52 -10.88
C GLU A 126 -1.47 -7.04 -11.17
N HIS A 127 -0.68 -6.13 -10.58
CA HIS A 127 -0.76 -4.71 -10.87
C HIS A 127 -0.22 -4.35 -12.25
N ASP A 128 0.82 -5.02 -12.72
CA ASP A 128 1.44 -4.72 -14.02
C ASP A 128 0.44 -4.93 -15.18
N ASP A 129 -0.42 -5.96 -15.10
CA ASP A 129 -1.46 -6.18 -16.09
C ASP A 129 -2.51 -5.05 -16.11
N LYS A 130 -2.96 -4.60 -14.92
CA LYS A 130 -3.91 -3.48 -14.78
C LYS A 130 -3.28 -2.14 -15.20
N ALA A 131 -1.99 -1.94 -14.92
CA ALA A 131 -1.26 -0.73 -15.25
C ALA A 131 -1.20 -0.47 -16.75
N SER A 132 -1.07 -1.51 -17.58
CA SER A 132 -1.03 -1.38 -19.04
C SER A 132 -2.31 -0.77 -19.61
N ALA A 133 -3.48 -1.23 -19.14
CA ALA A 133 -4.78 -0.67 -19.54
C ALA A 133 -4.94 0.79 -19.09
N PHE A 134 -4.50 1.10 -17.87
CA PHE A 134 -4.54 2.45 -17.30
C PHE A 134 -3.65 3.43 -18.09
N ILE A 135 -2.43 3.03 -18.42
CA ILE A 135 -1.50 3.79 -19.25
C ILE A 135 -2.10 4.03 -20.63
N GLY A 136 -2.64 2.99 -21.27
CA GLY A 136 -3.31 3.11 -22.56
C GLY A 136 -4.47 4.12 -22.56
N ARG A 137 -5.24 4.16 -21.47
CA ARG A 137 -6.27 5.18 -21.24
C ARG A 137 -5.67 6.59 -21.15
N GLY A 138 -4.60 6.77 -20.39
CA GLY A 138 -3.93 8.08 -20.24
C GLY A 138 -3.36 8.63 -21.55
N ILE A 139 -2.83 7.75 -22.40
CA ILE A 139 -2.35 8.13 -23.75
C ILE A 139 -3.54 8.55 -24.63
N LYS A 140 -4.65 7.81 -24.60
CA LYS A 140 -5.88 8.15 -25.36
C LYS A 140 -6.49 9.48 -24.91
N GLU A 141 -6.46 9.78 -23.61
CA GLU A 141 -6.89 11.07 -23.05
C GLU A 141 -5.94 12.21 -23.40
N GLY A 142 -4.76 11.92 -23.97
CA GLY A 142 -3.71 12.88 -24.27
C GLY A 142 -3.04 13.47 -23.03
N LEU A 143 -3.09 12.75 -21.90
CA LEU A 143 -2.52 13.17 -20.61
C LEU A 143 -1.17 12.51 -20.34
N PHE A 144 -0.95 11.32 -20.89
CA PHE A 144 0.32 10.61 -20.83
C PHE A 144 1.00 10.59 -22.19
N ARG A 145 2.31 10.63 -22.19
CA ARG A 145 3.18 10.61 -23.37
C ARG A 145 3.15 9.23 -24.03
N GLY A 146 3.08 9.18 -25.35
CA GLY A 146 3.10 7.94 -26.13
C GLY A 146 4.50 7.43 -26.50
N ASP A 147 5.54 8.23 -26.23
CA ASP A 147 6.96 7.96 -26.57
C ASP A 147 7.76 7.35 -25.39
N VAL A 148 7.09 6.97 -24.30
CA VAL A 148 7.72 6.40 -23.09
C VAL A 148 7.62 4.88 -23.14
N ASP A 149 8.72 4.19 -22.86
CA ASP A 149 8.70 2.74 -22.57
C ASP A 149 8.25 2.51 -21.14
N TYR A 150 6.94 2.35 -20.96
CA TYR A 150 6.32 2.18 -19.67
C TYR A 150 6.71 0.87 -18.97
N LYS A 151 6.98 -0.19 -19.74
CA LYS A 151 7.43 -1.47 -19.17
C LYS A 151 8.80 -1.31 -18.52
N MET A 152 9.74 -0.72 -19.23
CA MET A 152 11.07 -0.42 -18.71
C MET A 152 11.00 0.51 -17.50
N LEU A 153 10.17 1.57 -17.58
CA LEU A 153 10.01 2.53 -16.46
C LEU A 153 9.46 1.86 -15.20
N THR A 154 8.45 0.99 -15.34
CA THR A 154 7.88 0.24 -14.22
C THR A 154 8.92 -0.67 -13.59
N GLU A 155 9.69 -1.39 -14.39
CA GLU A 155 10.74 -2.30 -13.91
C GLU A 155 11.83 -1.52 -13.15
N ILE A 156 12.34 -0.42 -13.72
CA ILE A 156 13.32 0.45 -13.05
C ILE A 156 12.76 1.02 -11.74
N SER A 157 11.49 1.44 -11.73
CA SER A 157 10.84 1.98 -10.53
C SER A 157 10.77 0.96 -9.39
N HIS A 158 10.52 -0.31 -9.71
CA HIS A 158 10.54 -1.39 -8.73
C HIS A 158 11.93 -1.58 -8.11
N TYR A 159 12.99 -1.58 -8.94
CA TYR A 159 14.38 -1.68 -8.44
C TYR A 159 14.76 -0.48 -7.57
N LEU A 160 14.33 0.73 -7.94
CA LEU A 160 14.63 1.92 -7.13
C LEU A 160 13.93 1.87 -5.77
N LEU A 161 12.65 1.46 -5.71
CA LEU A 161 11.93 1.29 -4.45
C LEU A 161 12.53 0.19 -3.58
N ASP A 162 12.94 -0.95 -4.19
CA ASP A 162 13.66 -2.00 -3.46
C ASP A 162 15.01 -1.49 -2.93
N SER A 163 15.71 -0.67 -3.68
CA SER A 163 16.97 -0.04 -3.28
C SER A 163 16.81 0.84 -2.03
N VAL A 164 15.68 1.55 -1.88
CA VAL A 164 15.37 2.35 -0.68
C VAL A 164 15.40 1.48 0.57
N LEU A 165 14.79 0.29 0.51
CA LEU A 165 14.75 -0.65 1.63
C LEU A 165 16.09 -1.36 1.82
N THR A 166 16.76 -1.77 0.72
CA THR A 166 18.04 -2.49 0.76
C THR A 166 19.16 -1.65 1.36
N HIS A 167 19.26 -0.40 0.93
CA HIS A 167 20.27 0.54 1.42
C HIS A 167 19.82 1.36 2.61
N LYS A 168 18.65 1.04 3.18
CA LYS A 168 18.09 1.66 4.36
C LYS A 168 18.01 3.19 4.27
N LEU A 169 17.64 3.70 3.09
CA LEU A 169 17.54 5.15 2.89
C LEU A 169 16.51 5.80 3.83
N TYR A 170 15.58 5.02 4.37
CA TYR A 170 14.63 5.43 5.39
C TYR A 170 15.28 5.80 6.75
N GLU A 171 16.52 5.38 7.00
CA GLU A 171 17.29 5.84 8.17
C GLU A 171 17.80 7.29 7.99
N LYS A 172 17.97 7.73 6.73
CA LYS A 172 18.48 9.05 6.37
C LYS A 172 17.38 10.04 5.97
N TYR A 173 16.34 9.57 5.30
CA TYR A 173 15.21 10.36 4.81
C TYR A 173 13.91 9.75 5.31
N ALA A 174 12.95 10.58 5.71
CA ALA A 174 11.63 10.05 6.10
C ALA A 174 10.98 9.32 4.91
N MET A 175 10.43 8.12 5.15
CA MET A 175 9.80 7.32 4.09
C MET A 175 8.72 8.11 3.33
N LYS A 176 7.92 8.89 4.04
CA LYS A 176 6.91 9.77 3.43
C LYS A 176 7.50 10.74 2.40
N ASP A 177 8.71 11.27 2.67
CA ASP A 177 9.35 12.21 1.76
C ASP A 177 9.91 11.49 0.52
N ILE A 178 10.41 10.27 0.68
CA ILE A 178 10.82 9.41 -0.43
C ILE A 178 9.60 9.10 -1.31
N MET A 179 8.49 8.65 -0.70
CA MET A 179 7.27 8.27 -1.40
C MET A 179 6.56 9.46 -2.05
N ARG A 180 6.69 10.66 -1.48
CA ARG A 180 6.14 11.88 -2.08
C ARG A 180 6.95 12.36 -3.27
N ASN A 181 8.26 12.43 -3.14
CA ASN A 181 9.10 13.11 -4.12
C ASN A 181 9.43 12.21 -5.33
N PHE A 182 9.93 11.00 -5.08
CA PHE A 182 10.42 10.15 -6.16
C PHE A 182 9.32 9.72 -7.16
N PRO A 183 8.19 9.13 -6.73
CA PRO A 183 7.13 8.76 -7.66
C PRO A 183 6.51 9.97 -8.38
N MET A 184 6.43 11.13 -7.71
CA MET A 184 5.88 12.34 -8.32
C MET A 184 6.75 12.86 -9.47
N ILE A 185 8.08 12.75 -9.37
CA ILE A 185 9.01 13.08 -10.48
C ILE A 185 8.73 12.17 -11.67
N LEU A 186 8.52 10.86 -11.44
CA LEU A 186 8.20 9.92 -12.51
C LEU A 186 6.86 10.24 -13.18
N VAL A 187 5.82 10.51 -12.38
CA VAL A 187 4.50 10.87 -12.88
C VAL A 187 4.57 12.13 -13.73
N ARG A 188 5.30 13.17 -13.31
CA ARG A 188 5.51 14.37 -14.11
C ARG A 188 6.26 14.06 -15.41
N GLY A 189 7.24 13.17 -15.37
CA GLY A 189 8.02 12.77 -16.54
C GLY A 189 7.23 12.03 -17.62
N ILE A 190 6.17 11.32 -17.24
CA ILE A 190 5.29 10.61 -18.18
C ILE A 190 4.11 11.45 -18.66
N CYS A 191 3.82 12.59 -18.02
CA CYS A 191 2.73 13.47 -18.44
C CYS A 191 3.09 14.31 -19.66
N THR A 192 2.09 14.60 -20.48
CA THR A 192 2.14 15.70 -21.47
C THR A 192 2.00 17.05 -20.76
N ASP A 193 2.21 18.17 -21.45
CA ASP A 193 1.97 19.52 -20.88
C ASP A 193 0.54 19.68 -20.34
N LYS A 194 -0.45 19.10 -21.06
CA LYS A 194 -1.85 19.04 -20.61
C LYS A 194 -1.98 18.23 -19.33
N GLY A 195 -1.30 17.08 -19.25
CA GLY A 195 -1.28 16.21 -18.07
C GLY A 195 -0.64 16.91 -16.87
N ILE A 196 0.48 17.60 -17.06
CA ILE A 196 1.17 18.39 -16.02
C ILE A 196 0.24 19.48 -15.47
N THR A 197 -0.41 20.23 -16.35
CA THR A 197 -1.35 21.29 -15.93
C THR A 197 -2.49 20.75 -15.05
N LEU A 198 -3.04 19.57 -15.39
CA LEU A 198 -4.08 18.93 -14.57
C LEU A 198 -3.52 18.39 -13.26
N LEU A 199 -2.32 17.84 -13.28
CA LEU A 199 -1.63 17.33 -12.10
C LEU A 199 -1.41 18.44 -11.07
N ASP A 200 -0.90 19.60 -11.51
CA ASP A 200 -0.67 20.73 -10.62
C ASP A 200 -1.97 21.23 -10.00
N LYS A 201 -3.03 21.39 -10.80
CA LYS A 201 -4.36 21.76 -10.29
C LYS A 201 -4.96 20.73 -9.32
N ALA A 202 -4.70 19.45 -9.54
CA ALA A 202 -5.18 18.41 -8.64
C ALA A 202 -4.42 18.46 -7.31
N LEU A 203 -3.09 18.60 -7.35
CA LEU A 203 -2.25 18.70 -6.15
C LEU A 203 -2.57 19.94 -5.29
N GLU A 204 -2.88 21.09 -5.93
CA GLU A 204 -3.29 22.32 -5.22
C GLU A 204 -4.60 22.15 -4.44
N ARG A 205 -5.52 21.31 -4.91
CA ARG A 205 -6.80 21.02 -4.22
C ARG A 205 -6.65 20.18 -2.96
N HIS A 206 -5.52 19.51 -2.82
CA HIS A 206 -5.25 18.54 -1.78
C HIS A 206 -4.03 18.93 -0.89
N ALA A 207 -3.48 20.13 -1.09
CA ALA A 207 -2.44 20.75 -0.26
C ALA A 207 -3.04 21.50 0.93
#